data_b41f3fb7a69f3eddfdd9bfbcac8a2ead
#
_entry.id   b41f3fb7a69f3eddfdd9bfbcac8a2ead
#
_cell.length_a   1.000
_cell.length_b   1.000
_cell.length_c   1.000
_cell.angle_alpha   90.00
_cell.angle_beta   90.00
_cell.angle_gamma   90.00
#
_symmetry.space_group_name_H-M   'P 1'
#
loop_
_entity.id
_entity.type
_entity.pdbx_description
1 polymer ?
#
loop_
_entity_poly.entity_id
_entity_poly.type
_entity_poly.pdbx_seq_one_letter_code
_entity_poly.pdbx_strand_id
1 'polypeptide(L)'
;KVEQNWTTIIKPKNKLMDLKLKEIWQYRDLIMMFVKRDFKTLYKQTVLGPLWILITPLLTTFMQVLVFGGIANISTDGMPQFVFYMAGNTLWLYFSSCLNKTANTFVGNAGVFGKVYFPRLVTPISITISGLISFAVQFSIFVAAVIYYAVKGNIHPNGYLLLLPILIIELAMLGMGCGIIISALTTKYRDLTVLVGFGVQLWMYGSA
;
A
#
# COMPACT_ATOMS: atom_id res chain seq x y z
N LYS A 1 40.89 -27.71 17.75
CA LYS A 1 39.53 -27.14 17.88
C LYS A 1 39.33 -26.27 16.68
N VAL A 2 38.50 -26.71 15.73
CA VAL A 2 38.08 -25.91 14.57
C VAL A 2 37.08 -24.87 15.10
N GLU A 3 37.42 -23.60 15.11
CA GLU A 3 36.47 -22.50 15.38
C GLU A 3 35.51 -22.47 14.20
N GLN A 4 34.32 -22.99 14.42
CA GLN A 4 33.21 -22.91 13.46
C GLN A 4 32.66 -21.51 13.52
N ASN A 5 33.09 -20.63 12.61
CA ASN A 5 32.50 -19.30 12.39
C ASN A 5 31.13 -19.47 11.73
N TRP A 6 30.12 -19.64 12.56
CA TRP A 6 28.73 -19.67 12.09
C TRP A 6 28.31 -18.28 11.63
N THR A 7 27.88 -18.15 10.39
CA THR A 7 27.36 -16.90 9.79
C THR A 7 25.98 -16.53 10.33
N THR A 8 25.24 -17.50 10.85
CA THR A 8 23.89 -17.29 11.38
C THR A 8 23.58 -18.30 12.49
N ILE A 9 23.25 -17.81 13.68
CA ILE A 9 22.82 -18.62 14.82
C ILE A 9 21.32 -18.47 15.00
N ILE A 10 20.55 -19.52 14.71
CA ILE A 10 19.10 -19.55 14.92
C ILE A 10 18.82 -19.91 16.37
N LYS A 11 18.36 -18.94 17.19
CA LYS A 11 17.95 -19.17 18.57
C LYS A 11 16.43 -19.31 18.66
N PRO A 12 15.89 -20.29 19.45
CA PRO A 12 14.45 -20.57 19.52
C PRO A 12 13.64 -19.52 20.31
N LYS A 13 14.27 -18.56 20.97
CA LYS A 13 13.58 -17.50 21.74
C LYS A 13 14.00 -16.12 21.21
N ASN A 14 13.13 -15.52 20.40
CA ASN A 14 13.18 -14.09 20.11
C ASN A 14 12.19 -13.36 21.05
N LYS A 15 12.61 -12.23 21.64
CA LYS A 15 11.68 -11.32 22.31
C LYS A 15 10.69 -10.80 21.27
N LEU A 16 9.41 -10.61 21.65
CA LEU A 16 8.35 -10.14 20.75
C LEU A 16 8.68 -8.81 20.04
N MET A 17 9.58 -8.01 20.60
CA MET A 17 10.03 -6.71 20.04
C MET A 17 11.42 -6.74 19.37
N ASP A 18 12.00 -7.91 19.15
CA ASP A 18 13.33 -8.00 18.52
C ASP A 18 13.18 -7.94 16.98
N LEU A 19 12.90 -6.73 16.48
CA LEU A 19 12.65 -6.45 15.05
C LEU A 19 13.89 -6.61 14.15
N LYS A 20 15.04 -6.99 14.72
CA LYS A 20 16.32 -7.26 14.00
C LYS A 20 16.50 -6.43 12.70
N LEU A 21 16.27 -5.11 12.77
CA LEU A 21 16.30 -4.20 11.62
C LEU A 21 17.62 -4.30 10.84
N LYS A 22 18.71 -4.57 11.54
CA LYS A 22 20.02 -4.77 10.91
C LYS A 22 20.04 -6.03 10.03
N GLU A 23 19.36 -7.09 10.45
CA GLU A 23 19.23 -8.32 9.67
C GLU A 23 18.37 -8.06 8.42
N ILE A 24 17.25 -7.33 8.54
CA ILE A 24 16.40 -6.93 7.42
C ILE A 24 17.18 -6.13 6.38
N TRP A 25 18.07 -5.23 6.82
CA TRP A 25 18.92 -4.44 5.91
C TRP A 25 19.89 -5.30 5.10
N GLN A 26 20.35 -6.42 5.66
CA GLN A 26 21.19 -7.39 4.92
C GLN A 26 20.40 -8.06 3.77
N TYR A 27 19.06 -8.19 3.91
CA TYR A 27 18.19 -8.76 2.88
C TYR A 27 17.60 -7.72 1.91
N ARG A 28 18.16 -6.51 1.82
CA ARG A 28 17.69 -5.44 0.91
C ARG A 28 17.61 -5.89 -0.56
N ASP A 29 18.56 -6.73 -0.99
CA ASP A 29 18.59 -7.24 -2.36
C ASP A 29 17.41 -8.21 -2.62
N LEU A 30 17.05 -9.00 -1.62
CA LEU A 30 15.87 -9.86 -1.65
C LEU A 30 14.58 -9.02 -1.69
N ILE A 31 14.50 -7.95 -0.90
CA ILE A 31 13.37 -7.00 -0.92
C ILE A 31 13.22 -6.44 -2.34
N MET A 32 14.31 -5.95 -2.94
CA MET A 32 14.28 -5.40 -4.29
C MET A 32 13.92 -6.45 -5.35
N MET A 33 14.32 -7.70 -5.18
CA MET A 33 13.93 -8.81 -6.04
C MET A 33 12.42 -9.07 -5.97
N PHE A 34 11.83 -9.06 -4.77
CA PHE A 34 10.38 -9.20 -4.61
C PHE A 34 9.62 -8.01 -5.20
N VAL A 35 10.10 -6.77 -5.00
CA VAL A 35 9.53 -5.57 -5.63
C VAL A 35 9.52 -5.70 -7.16
N LYS A 36 10.66 -6.10 -7.75
CA LYS A 36 10.76 -6.33 -9.21
C LYS A 36 9.84 -7.45 -9.68
N ARG A 37 9.71 -8.54 -8.91
CA ARG A 37 8.80 -9.64 -9.20
C ARG A 37 7.35 -9.15 -9.24
N ASP A 38 6.92 -8.44 -8.21
CA ASP A 38 5.53 -7.97 -8.05
C ASP A 38 5.18 -6.99 -9.18
N PHE A 39 6.10 -6.09 -9.49
CA PHE A 39 5.97 -5.18 -10.62
C PHE A 39 5.85 -5.94 -11.96
N LYS A 40 6.75 -6.90 -12.20
CA LYS A 40 6.75 -7.70 -13.43
C LYS A 40 5.48 -8.54 -13.58
N THR A 41 4.91 -9.03 -12.47
CA THR A 41 3.66 -9.79 -12.47
C THR A 41 2.47 -8.93 -12.90
N LEU A 42 2.42 -7.67 -12.44
CA LEU A 42 1.38 -6.71 -12.84
C LEU A 42 1.38 -6.44 -14.36
N TYR A 43 2.55 -6.48 -15.00
CA TYR A 43 2.68 -6.18 -16.43
C TYR A 43 2.46 -7.37 -17.35
N LYS A 44 2.88 -8.58 -16.94
CA LYS A 44 2.96 -9.73 -17.84
C LYS A 44 1.64 -10.46 -18.11
N GLN A 45 0.63 -10.28 -17.23
CA GLN A 45 -0.57 -11.13 -17.25
C GLN A 45 -1.86 -10.40 -17.65
N THR A 46 -1.79 -9.12 -18.05
CA THR A 46 -2.97 -8.33 -18.39
C THR A 46 -2.81 -7.61 -19.73
N VAL A 47 -3.88 -7.61 -20.54
CA VAL A 47 -3.90 -6.95 -21.86
C VAL A 47 -3.63 -5.44 -21.73
N LEU A 48 -4.15 -4.79 -20.71
CA LEU A 48 -3.98 -3.38 -20.43
C LEU A 48 -2.76 -3.09 -19.52
N GLY A 49 -2.15 -4.13 -18.93
CA GLY A 49 -0.92 -4.02 -18.13
C GLY A 49 -0.92 -2.87 -17.15
N PRO A 50 0.09 -1.98 -17.29
CA PRO A 50 0.27 -0.82 -16.40
C PRO A 50 -0.87 0.21 -16.49
N LEU A 51 -1.66 0.22 -17.57
CA LEU A 51 -2.76 1.16 -17.71
C LEU A 51 -3.83 0.99 -16.62
N TRP A 52 -3.99 -0.19 -16.05
CA TRP A 52 -4.90 -0.41 -14.92
C TRP A 52 -4.56 0.44 -13.70
N ILE A 53 -3.27 0.72 -13.47
CA ILE A 53 -2.84 1.59 -12.36
C ILE A 53 -3.39 3.01 -12.54
N LEU A 54 -3.57 3.45 -13.79
CA LEU A 54 -4.11 4.77 -14.15
C LEU A 54 -5.64 4.75 -14.22
N ILE A 55 -6.20 3.75 -14.89
CA ILE A 55 -7.65 3.65 -15.17
C ILE A 55 -8.45 3.50 -13.87
N THR A 56 -8.00 2.63 -12.95
CA THR A 56 -8.75 2.34 -11.72
C THR A 56 -8.99 3.60 -10.87
N PRO A 57 -7.98 4.41 -10.49
CA PRO A 57 -8.22 5.61 -9.69
C PRO A 57 -9.03 6.69 -10.44
N LEU A 58 -8.89 6.78 -11.76
CA LEU A 58 -9.67 7.71 -12.56
C LEU A 58 -11.15 7.33 -12.59
N LEU A 59 -11.46 6.04 -12.83
CA LEU A 59 -12.83 5.55 -12.81
C LEU A 59 -13.48 5.68 -11.43
N THR A 60 -12.76 5.30 -10.37
CA THR A 60 -13.29 5.43 -9.00
C THR A 60 -13.54 6.88 -8.64
N THR A 61 -12.63 7.80 -8.97
CA THR A 61 -12.81 9.23 -8.75
C THR A 61 -13.97 9.76 -9.57
N PHE A 62 -14.11 9.37 -10.83
CA PHE A 62 -15.24 9.77 -11.68
C PHE A 62 -16.57 9.30 -11.09
N MET A 63 -16.65 8.06 -10.63
CA MET A 63 -17.86 7.54 -9.95
C MET A 63 -18.17 8.29 -8.66
N GLN A 64 -17.14 8.63 -7.86
CA GLN A 64 -17.33 9.44 -6.66
C GLN A 64 -17.84 10.83 -6.97
N VAL A 65 -17.32 11.50 -8.00
CA VAL A 65 -17.84 12.81 -8.46
C VAL A 65 -19.29 12.70 -8.88
N LEU A 66 -19.68 11.66 -9.63
CA LEU A 66 -21.08 11.45 -10.04
C LEU A 66 -22.00 11.22 -8.84
N VAL A 67 -21.61 10.36 -7.91
CA VAL A 67 -22.46 9.97 -6.77
C VAL A 67 -22.51 11.09 -5.74
N PHE A 68 -21.37 11.55 -5.27
CA PHE A 68 -21.32 12.51 -4.15
C PHE A 68 -21.46 13.96 -4.63
N GLY A 69 -20.91 14.29 -5.80
CA GLY A 69 -21.02 15.63 -6.38
C GLY A 69 -22.33 15.84 -7.15
N GLY A 70 -22.74 14.86 -8.00
CA GLY A 70 -23.90 14.99 -8.85
C GLY A 70 -25.22 14.62 -8.16
N ILE A 71 -25.28 13.47 -7.46
CA ILE A 71 -26.53 12.96 -6.88
C ILE A 71 -26.71 13.48 -5.45
N ALA A 72 -25.69 13.34 -4.60
CA ALA A 72 -25.77 13.74 -3.19
C ALA A 72 -25.52 15.24 -2.96
N ASN A 73 -25.02 15.96 -3.95
CA ASN A 73 -24.72 17.41 -3.89
C ASN A 73 -23.87 17.80 -2.66
N ILE A 74 -22.89 16.98 -2.30
CA ILE A 74 -22.00 17.27 -1.18
C ILE A 74 -21.06 18.41 -1.56
N SER A 75 -21.04 19.47 -0.73
CA SER A 75 -20.16 20.62 -0.93
C SER A 75 -18.71 20.23 -0.74
N THR A 76 -17.85 20.73 -1.63
CA THR A 76 -16.38 20.59 -1.55
C THR A 76 -15.71 21.92 -1.19
N ASP A 77 -16.43 22.83 -0.51
CA ASP A 77 -15.93 24.12 -0.02
C ASP A 77 -15.23 24.98 -1.09
N GLY A 78 -15.77 24.94 -2.33
CA GLY A 78 -15.23 25.68 -3.46
C GLY A 78 -14.07 25.01 -4.19
N MET A 79 -13.60 23.86 -3.73
CA MET A 79 -12.60 23.08 -4.45
C MET A 79 -13.23 22.30 -5.61
N PRO A 80 -12.53 22.14 -6.76
CA PRO A 80 -12.99 21.27 -7.83
C PRO A 80 -13.22 19.84 -7.33
N GLN A 81 -14.44 19.34 -7.46
CA GLN A 81 -14.84 18.03 -6.93
C GLN A 81 -13.89 16.89 -7.36
N PHE A 82 -13.45 16.92 -8.61
CA PHE A 82 -12.52 15.91 -9.14
C PHE A 82 -11.21 15.85 -8.34
N VAL A 83 -10.60 17.00 -8.02
CA VAL A 83 -9.33 17.06 -7.27
C VAL A 83 -9.55 16.64 -5.83
N PHE A 84 -10.67 17.06 -5.21
CA PHE A 84 -11.02 16.70 -3.86
C PHE A 84 -11.14 15.18 -3.67
N TYR A 85 -11.98 14.53 -4.48
CA TYR A 85 -12.18 13.08 -4.38
C TYR A 85 -10.93 12.29 -4.82
N MET A 86 -10.19 12.80 -5.82
CA MET A 86 -8.95 12.15 -6.25
C MET A 86 -7.87 12.16 -5.18
N ALA A 87 -7.76 13.23 -4.38
CA ALA A 87 -6.82 13.31 -3.26
C ALA A 87 -7.08 12.20 -2.24
N GLY A 88 -8.32 12.12 -1.74
CA GLY A 88 -8.72 11.09 -0.77
C GLY A 88 -8.59 9.67 -1.33
N ASN A 89 -9.06 9.45 -2.56
CA ASN A 89 -9.03 8.16 -3.22
C ASN A 89 -7.60 7.64 -3.44
N THR A 90 -6.66 8.49 -3.85
CA THR A 90 -5.26 8.08 -4.09
C THR A 90 -4.59 7.61 -2.79
N LEU A 91 -4.77 8.32 -1.70
CA LEU A 91 -4.26 7.96 -0.38
C LEU A 91 -4.91 6.68 0.15
N TRP A 92 -6.23 6.57 -0.01
CA TRP A 92 -6.98 5.39 0.40
C TRP A 92 -6.57 4.14 -0.36
N LEU A 93 -6.43 4.22 -1.68
CA LEU A 93 -6.00 3.09 -2.52
C LEU A 93 -4.62 2.58 -2.12
N TYR A 94 -3.70 3.47 -1.78
CA TYR A 94 -2.39 3.08 -1.27
C TYR A 94 -2.50 2.33 0.05
N PHE A 95 -3.19 2.92 1.04
CA PHE A 95 -3.40 2.31 2.35
C PHE A 95 -4.08 0.94 2.24
N SER A 96 -5.21 0.86 1.56
CA SER A 96 -5.98 -0.36 1.41
C SER A 96 -5.22 -1.45 0.65
N SER A 97 -4.43 -1.08 -0.37
CA SER A 97 -3.55 -2.01 -1.09
C SER A 97 -2.47 -2.56 -0.18
N CYS A 98 -1.78 -1.72 0.61
CA CYS A 98 -0.77 -2.16 1.58
C CYS A 98 -1.38 -3.10 2.60
N LEU A 99 -2.53 -2.76 3.18
CA LEU A 99 -3.22 -3.57 4.18
C LEU A 99 -3.63 -4.93 3.61
N ASN A 100 -4.40 -4.95 2.52
CA ASN A 100 -4.95 -6.18 1.94
C ASN A 100 -3.85 -7.13 1.44
N LYS A 101 -2.83 -6.63 0.76
CA LYS A 101 -1.72 -7.45 0.27
C LYS A 101 -0.88 -7.99 1.43
N THR A 102 -0.63 -7.19 2.47
CA THR A 102 0.10 -7.62 3.66
C THR A 102 -0.71 -8.63 4.47
N ALA A 103 -2.03 -8.45 4.60
CA ALA A 103 -2.93 -9.40 5.27
C ALA A 103 -2.87 -10.81 4.66
N ASN A 104 -2.60 -10.91 3.37
CA ASN A 104 -2.47 -12.18 2.65
C ASN A 104 -1.03 -12.71 2.55
N THR A 105 -0.05 -12.02 3.14
CA THR A 105 1.38 -12.32 2.93
C THR A 105 1.77 -13.71 3.38
N PHE A 106 1.37 -14.15 4.57
CA PHE A 106 1.82 -15.44 5.13
C PHE A 106 1.16 -16.63 4.42
N VAL A 107 -0.10 -16.50 4.08
CA VAL A 107 -0.83 -17.54 3.33
C VAL A 107 -0.33 -17.61 1.88
N GLY A 108 -0.20 -16.47 1.21
CA GLY A 108 0.22 -16.39 -0.19
C GLY A 108 1.68 -16.81 -0.44
N ASN A 109 2.57 -16.62 0.53
CA ASN A 109 3.99 -16.97 0.42
C ASN A 109 4.39 -18.21 1.24
N ALA A 110 3.43 -19.01 1.73
CA ALA A 110 3.70 -20.19 2.55
C ALA A 110 4.68 -21.17 1.88
N GLY A 111 4.58 -21.37 0.56
CA GLY A 111 5.46 -22.23 -0.22
C GLY A 111 6.92 -21.72 -0.28
N VAL A 112 7.16 -20.44 -0.15
CA VAL A 112 8.50 -19.84 -0.14
C VAL A 112 9.10 -19.90 1.27
N PHE A 113 8.29 -19.57 2.29
CA PHE A 113 8.72 -19.60 3.70
C PHE A 113 9.14 -20.99 4.18
N GLY A 114 8.58 -22.06 3.59
CA GLY A 114 8.95 -23.43 3.91
C GLY A 114 10.28 -23.92 3.27
N LYS A 115 10.77 -23.21 2.25
CA LYS A 115 11.95 -23.65 1.48
C LYS A 115 13.21 -22.82 1.75
N VAL A 116 13.06 -21.55 2.10
CA VAL A 116 14.19 -20.63 2.30
C VAL A 116 13.99 -19.85 3.59
N TYR A 117 15.04 -19.78 4.40
CA TYR A 117 15.03 -18.97 5.62
C TYR A 117 15.37 -17.52 5.29
N PHE A 118 14.45 -16.62 5.61
CA PHE A 118 14.67 -15.17 5.64
C PHE A 118 13.70 -14.50 6.65
N PRO A 119 14.00 -13.30 7.14
CA PRO A 119 13.13 -12.58 8.07
C PRO A 119 11.75 -12.38 7.47
N ARG A 120 10.70 -12.77 8.17
CA ARG A 120 9.31 -12.70 7.66
C ARG A 120 8.83 -11.29 7.30
N LEU A 121 9.46 -10.26 7.90
CA LEU A 121 9.17 -8.85 7.60
C LEU A 121 9.63 -8.39 6.20
N VAL A 122 10.53 -9.14 5.54
CA VAL A 122 11.00 -8.83 4.18
C VAL A 122 9.83 -8.74 3.20
N THR A 123 8.87 -9.65 3.28
CA THR A 123 7.69 -9.67 2.40
C THR A 123 6.73 -8.50 2.62
N PRO A 124 6.27 -8.17 3.84
CA PRO A 124 5.48 -6.96 4.07
C PRO A 124 6.16 -5.68 3.61
N ILE A 125 7.45 -5.54 3.86
CA ILE A 125 8.23 -4.37 3.44
C ILE A 125 8.28 -4.28 1.91
N SER A 126 8.53 -5.39 1.21
CA SER A 126 8.55 -5.40 -0.26
C SER A 126 7.18 -5.03 -0.86
N ILE A 127 6.08 -5.49 -0.26
CA ILE A 127 4.71 -5.13 -0.66
C ILE A 127 4.46 -3.63 -0.50
N THR A 128 4.88 -3.06 0.63
CA THR A 128 4.72 -1.63 0.91
C THR A 128 5.51 -0.78 -0.09
N ILE A 129 6.76 -1.17 -0.41
CA ILE A 129 7.58 -0.49 -1.40
C ILE A 129 7.00 -0.64 -2.81
N SER A 130 6.52 -1.84 -3.18
CA SER A 130 5.83 -2.05 -4.47
C SER A 130 4.56 -1.19 -4.58
N GLY A 131 3.83 -1.03 -3.47
CA GLY A 131 2.68 -0.14 -3.36
C GLY A 131 3.04 1.32 -3.60
N LEU A 132 4.19 1.79 -3.08
CA LEU A 132 4.68 3.16 -3.30
C LEU A 132 4.95 3.46 -4.78
N ILE A 133 5.40 2.48 -5.57
CA ILE A 133 5.60 2.68 -7.01
C ILE A 133 4.26 2.94 -7.70
N SER A 134 3.25 2.12 -7.39
CA SER A 134 1.89 2.32 -7.93
C SER A 134 1.29 3.65 -7.45
N PHE A 135 1.49 4.00 -6.18
CA PHE A 135 1.07 5.27 -5.61
C PHE A 135 1.74 6.45 -6.33
N ALA A 136 3.05 6.40 -6.59
CA ALA A 136 3.78 7.47 -7.26
C ALA A 136 3.22 7.74 -8.67
N VAL A 137 2.82 6.70 -9.41
CA VAL A 137 2.17 6.84 -10.71
C VAL A 137 0.80 7.52 -10.58
N GLN A 138 -0.03 7.08 -9.63
CA GLN A 138 -1.35 7.68 -9.38
C GLN A 138 -1.21 9.12 -8.89
N PHE A 139 -0.26 9.37 -8.00
CA PHE A 139 0.04 10.68 -7.46
C PHE A 139 0.52 11.67 -8.52
N SER A 140 1.25 11.21 -9.54
CA SER A 140 1.67 12.07 -10.66
C SER A 140 0.46 12.60 -11.46
N ILE A 141 -0.59 11.78 -11.63
CA ILE A 141 -1.84 12.24 -12.29
C ILE A 141 -2.57 13.25 -11.40
N PHE A 142 -2.62 12.97 -10.08
CA PHE A 142 -3.21 13.90 -9.12
C PHE A 142 -2.50 15.25 -9.16
N VAL A 143 -1.17 15.28 -9.15
CA VAL A 143 -0.37 16.52 -9.25
C VAL A 143 -0.65 17.23 -10.57
N ALA A 144 -0.73 16.51 -11.70
CA ALA A 144 -1.09 17.11 -12.99
C ALA A 144 -2.48 17.76 -12.95
N ALA A 145 -3.46 17.11 -12.32
CA ALA A 145 -4.79 17.68 -12.13
C ALA A 145 -4.76 18.95 -11.26
N VAL A 146 -4.02 18.92 -10.14
CA VAL A 146 -3.84 20.08 -9.25
C VAL A 146 -3.21 21.26 -10.01
N ILE A 147 -2.17 21.03 -10.79
CA ILE A 147 -1.51 22.06 -11.59
C ILE A 147 -2.50 22.66 -12.61
N TYR A 148 -3.26 21.81 -13.31
CA TYR A 148 -4.27 22.26 -14.27
C TYR A 148 -5.30 23.20 -13.65
N TYR A 149 -5.84 22.85 -12.49
CA TYR A 149 -6.85 23.69 -11.79
C TYR A 149 -6.21 24.90 -11.10
N ALA A 150 -4.96 24.82 -10.65
CA ALA A 150 -4.23 25.97 -10.10
C ALA A 150 -3.97 27.05 -11.15
N VAL A 151 -3.59 26.65 -12.38
CA VAL A 151 -3.42 27.59 -13.51
C VAL A 151 -4.73 28.28 -13.88
N LYS A 152 -5.88 27.59 -13.68
CA LYS A 152 -7.22 28.19 -13.86
C LYS A 152 -7.66 29.10 -12.70
N GLY A 153 -6.84 29.24 -11.66
CA GLY A 153 -7.16 30.09 -10.50
C GLY A 153 -8.17 29.49 -9.51
N ASN A 154 -8.51 28.19 -9.65
CA ASN A 154 -9.51 27.53 -8.81
C ASN A 154 -8.91 26.89 -7.55
N ILE A 155 -7.59 26.83 -7.43
CA ILE A 155 -6.90 26.22 -6.28
C ILE A 155 -5.68 27.06 -5.93
N HIS A 156 -5.51 27.35 -4.65
CA HIS A 156 -4.30 27.95 -4.10
C HIS A 156 -3.54 26.91 -3.27
N PRO A 157 -2.39 26.37 -3.79
CA PRO A 157 -1.59 25.41 -3.04
C PRO A 157 -1.11 26.02 -1.72
N ASN A 158 -1.37 25.33 -0.61
CA ASN A 158 -0.95 25.77 0.71
C ASN A 158 0.34 25.05 1.15
N GLY A 159 1.15 25.67 2.02
CA GLY A 159 2.40 25.10 2.54
C GLY A 159 2.26 23.75 3.26
N TYR A 160 1.05 23.34 3.62
CA TYR A 160 0.76 22.02 4.18
C TYR A 160 1.06 20.83 3.23
N LEU A 161 1.27 21.08 1.93
CA LEU A 161 1.75 20.06 1.00
C LEU A 161 3.11 19.46 1.41
N LEU A 162 3.93 20.18 2.19
CA LEU A 162 5.18 19.68 2.74
C LEU A 162 4.97 18.53 3.78
N LEU A 163 3.79 18.39 4.35
CA LEU A 163 3.45 17.29 5.27
C LEU A 163 3.12 15.97 4.53
N LEU A 164 2.89 16.04 3.23
CA LEU A 164 2.50 14.88 2.41
C LEU A 164 3.46 13.68 2.55
N PRO A 165 4.80 13.84 2.49
CA PRO A 165 5.71 12.72 2.67
C PRO A 165 5.57 12.03 4.03
N ILE A 166 5.30 12.80 5.08
CA ILE A 166 5.10 12.28 6.45
C ILE A 166 3.82 11.45 6.48
N LEU A 167 2.73 11.95 5.91
CA LEU A 167 1.45 11.24 5.82
C LEU A 167 1.56 9.93 5.01
N ILE A 168 2.35 9.93 3.93
CA ILE A 168 2.58 8.71 3.13
C ILE A 168 3.32 7.66 3.96
N ILE A 169 4.35 8.05 4.73
CA ILE A 169 5.07 7.15 5.61
C ILE A 169 4.15 6.60 6.70
N GLU A 170 3.33 7.45 7.30
CA GLU A 170 2.34 7.06 8.32
C GLU A 170 1.35 6.04 7.76
N LEU A 171 0.75 6.30 6.59
CA LEU A 171 -0.15 5.38 5.90
C LEU A 171 0.54 4.04 5.55
N ALA A 172 1.80 4.09 5.12
CA ALA A 172 2.60 2.91 4.83
C ALA A 172 2.79 2.03 6.08
N MET A 173 3.18 2.66 7.20
CA MET A 173 3.40 1.97 8.47
C MET A 173 2.09 1.41 9.04
N LEU A 174 1.02 2.18 8.97
CA LEU A 174 -0.30 1.79 9.46
C LEU A 174 -0.88 0.64 8.64
N GLY A 175 -0.84 0.74 7.30
CA GLY A 175 -1.29 -0.31 6.39
C GLY A 175 -0.49 -1.61 6.55
N MET A 176 0.84 -1.51 6.65
CA MET A 176 1.71 -2.66 6.90
C MET A 176 1.48 -3.26 8.29
N GLY A 177 1.39 -2.44 9.34
CA GLY A 177 1.20 -2.89 10.72
C GLY A 177 -0.12 -3.63 10.91
N CYS A 178 -1.24 -3.02 10.50
CA CYS A 178 -2.55 -3.66 10.51
C CYS A 178 -2.56 -4.94 9.64
N GLY A 179 -1.95 -4.89 8.46
CA GLY A 179 -1.84 -6.03 7.57
C GLY A 179 -1.09 -7.21 8.19
N ILE A 180 0.01 -6.98 8.93
CA ILE A 180 0.76 -8.03 9.64
C ILE A 180 -0.09 -8.67 10.73
N ILE A 181 -0.80 -7.87 11.54
CA ILE A 181 -1.69 -8.38 12.59
C ILE A 181 -2.77 -9.28 11.97
N ILE A 182 -3.42 -8.79 10.91
CA ILE A 182 -4.44 -9.54 10.19
C ILE A 182 -3.84 -10.81 9.56
N SER A 183 -2.64 -10.74 8.97
CA SER A 183 -1.97 -11.89 8.36
C SER A 183 -1.68 -12.99 9.37
N ALA A 184 -1.37 -12.64 10.62
CA ALA A 184 -1.23 -13.62 11.70
C ALA A 184 -2.55 -14.32 12.03
N LEU A 185 -3.66 -13.59 12.02
CA LEU A 185 -5.00 -14.13 12.26
C LEU A 185 -5.51 -14.98 11.09
N THR A 186 -5.29 -14.55 9.86
CA THR A 186 -5.72 -15.27 8.64
C THR A 186 -4.97 -16.57 8.42
N THR A 187 -3.79 -16.73 9.00
CA THR A 187 -3.06 -18.00 9.02
C THR A 187 -3.85 -19.09 9.75
N LYS A 188 -4.62 -18.72 10.78
CA LYS A 188 -5.47 -19.64 11.53
C LYS A 188 -6.88 -19.75 10.95
N TYR A 189 -7.46 -18.64 10.51
CA TYR A 189 -8.84 -18.54 10.03
C TYR A 189 -8.86 -17.90 8.63
N ARG A 190 -8.95 -18.73 7.59
CA ARG A 190 -8.90 -18.28 6.18
C ARG A 190 -10.06 -17.35 5.80
N ASP A 191 -11.20 -17.51 6.40
CA ASP A 191 -12.41 -16.72 6.13
C ASP A 191 -12.23 -15.23 6.49
N LEU A 192 -11.31 -14.93 7.41
CA LEU A 192 -10.99 -13.54 7.77
C LEU A 192 -10.46 -12.73 6.58
N THR A 193 -9.87 -13.36 5.59
CA THR A 193 -9.40 -12.67 4.37
C THR A 193 -10.54 -11.97 3.64
N VAL A 194 -11.69 -12.64 3.53
CA VAL A 194 -12.89 -12.09 2.88
C VAL A 194 -13.48 -10.97 3.74
N LEU A 195 -13.61 -11.20 5.05
CA LEU A 195 -14.12 -10.21 6.00
C LEU A 195 -13.27 -8.93 6.02
N VAL A 196 -11.94 -9.07 5.94
CA VAL A 196 -11.02 -7.91 5.88
C VAL A 196 -11.25 -7.10 4.61
N GLY A 197 -11.44 -7.74 3.46
CA GLY A 197 -11.73 -7.06 2.20
C GLY A 197 -12.99 -6.20 2.30
N PHE A 198 -14.08 -6.77 2.82
CA PHE A 198 -15.31 -6.02 3.08
C PHE A 198 -15.14 -4.95 4.16
N GLY A 199 -14.45 -5.26 5.25
CA GLY A 199 -14.20 -4.32 6.34
C GLY A 199 -13.43 -3.08 5.90
N VAL A 200 -12.39 -3.25 5.10
CA VAL A 200 -11.63 -2.13 4.53
C VAL A 200 -12.49 -1.29 3.60
N GLN A 201 -13.36 -1.92 2.79
CA GLN A 201 -14.25 -1.21 1.90
C GLN A 201 -15.32 -0.41 2.66
N LEU A 202 -15.89 -0.98 3.71
CA LEU A 202 -16.83 -0.26 4.59
C LEU A 202 -16.14 0.89 5.34
N TRP A 203 -14.91 0.69 5.77
CA TRP A 203 -14.12 1.72 6.45
C TRP A 203 -13.87 2.94 5.56
N MET A 204 -13.72 2.74 4.24
CA MET A 204 -13.62 3.85 3.29
C MET A 204 -14.82 4.80 3.41
N TYR A 205 -16.03 4.26 3.46
CA TYR A 205 -17.25 5.08 3.57
C TYR A 205 -17.47 5.64 4.97
N GLY A 206 -16.97 4.98 6.00
CA GLY A 206 -17.07 5.41 7.39
C GLY A 206 -16.05 6.46 7.81
N SER A 207 -14.99 6.67 7.01
CA SER A 207 -13.93 7.66 7.28
C SER A 207 -14.02 8.92 6.41
N ALA A 208 -15.03 8.98 5.53
CA ALA A 208 -15.24 10.08 4.59
C ALA A 208 -15.98 11.27 5.25
#